data_b4186e0caafa1bf0f015668d94861fbd
#
_entry.id   b4186e0caafa1bf0f015668d94861fbd
#
_cell.length_a   1.000
_cell.length_b   1.000
_cell.length_c   1.000
_cell.angle_alpha   90.00
_cell.angle_beta   90.00
_cell.angle_gamma   90.00
#
_symmetry.space_group_name_H-M   'P 1'
#
loop_
_entity.id
_entity.type
_entity.pdbx_description
1 polymer ?
#
loop_
_entity_poly.entity_id
_entity_poly.type
_entity_poly.pdbx_seq_one_letter_code
_entity_poly.pdbx_strand_id
1 'polypeptide(L)'
;MYILSKGIWRAYTFKDGTEDTFWFAVESEIALPVWGYTSGSPSLYTIEAVTESEAYCLSKQKLEILFQSSVQLANIGRRILGNFMLEIETSWLSSYKRTAIERYANLLDKQPEIIQSVPLKYIASYLGVTAQSLSRIRAKLTSSLTFIV
;
A
#
# COMPACT_ATOMS: atom_id res chain seq x y z
N MET A 1 11.15 2.04 9.83
CA MET A 1 9.69 1.93 9.95
C MET A 1 9.11 3.33 9.99
N TYR A 2 8.05 3.54 9.24
CA TYR A 2 7.31 4.80 9.23
C TYR A 2 5.86 4.52 9.64
N ILE A 3 5.22 5.48 10.30
CA ILE A 3 3.79 5.48 10.60
C ILE A 3 3.26 6.79 10.02
N LEU A 4 2.38 6.69 9.05
CA LEU A 4 1.80 7.88 8.41
C LEU A 4 0.81 8.54 9.36
N SER A 5 0.99 9.83 9.63
CA SER A 5 0.01 10.65 10.34
C SER A 5 -0.83 11.49 9.38
N LYS A 6 -0.37 11.64 8.12
CA LYS A 6 -1.09 12.35 7.06
C LYS A 6 -0.54 11.93 5.69
N GLY A 7 -1.41 11.89 4.68
CA GLY A 7 -1.02 11.72 3.29
C GLY A 7 -1.10 10.31 2.77
N ILE A 8 -0.64 10.11 1.55
CA ILE A 8 -0.67 8.84 0.83
C ILE A 8 0.71 8.56 0.26
N TRP A 9 1.25 7.38 0.56
CA TRP A 9 2.50 6.88 0.00
C TRP A 9 2.22 5.71 -0.92
N ARG A 10 3.12 5.50 -1.90
CA ARG A 10 3.11 4.30 -2.75
C ARG A 10 4.48 3.61 -2.73
N ALA A 11 4.47 2.30 -2.94
CA ALA A 11 5.66 1.56 -3.28
C ALA A 11 5.58 1.08 -4.73
N TYR A 12 6.68 1.23 -5.46
CA TYR A 12 6.77 0.83 -6.86
C TYR A 12 8.16 0.29 -7.21
N THR A 13 8.20 -0.51 -8.25
CA THR A 13 9.41 -0.96 -8.91
C THR A 13 9.35 -0.61 -10.40
N PHE A 14 10.41 -0.92 -11.14
CA PHE A 14 10.39 -0.77 -12.59
C PHE A 14 10.19 -2.12 -13.26
N LYS A 15 9.24 -2.18 -14.20
CA LYS A 15 9.01 -3.30 -15.07
C LYS A 15 8.99 -2.80 -16.51
N ASP A 16 9.88 -3.31 -17.35
CA ASP A 16 10.02 -2.90 -18.76
C ASP A 16 10.11 -1.38 -18.96
N GLY A 17 10.86 -0.71 -18.07
CA GLY A 17 11.06 0.75 -18.12
C GLY A 17 9.87 1.59 -17.61
N THR A 18 8.80 0.96 -17.11
CA THR A 18 7.64 1.64 -16.53
C THR A 18 7.54 1.38 -15.04
N GLU A 19 7.00 2.36 -14.30
CA GLU A 19 6.74 2.22 -12.88
C GLU A 19 5.57 1.26 -12.64
N ASP A 20 5.83 0.22 -11.86
CA ASP A 20 4.85 -0.78 -11.46
C ASP A 20 4.55 -0.63 -9.95
N THR A 21 3.42 0.01 -9.64
CA THR A 21 2.95 0.25 -8.28
C THR A 21 2.31 -1.03 -7.75
N PHE A 22 2.75 -1.49 -6.58
CA PHE A 22 2.23 -2.72 -5.98
C PHE A 22 1.64 -2.51 -4.58
N TRP A 23 1.81 -1.32 -3.99
CA TRP A 23 1.33 -1.04 -2.65
C TRP A 23 1.06 0.47 -2.45
N PHE A 24 0.06 0.78 -1.62
CA PHE A 24 -0.20 2.10 -1.06
C PHE A 24 -0.22 2.02 0.45
N ALA A 25 0.10 3.12 1.11
CA ALA A 25 -0.18 3.37 2.52
C ALA A 25 -0.91 4.69 2.68
N VAL A 26 -1.85 4.70 3.59
CA VAL A 26 -2.66 5.86 3.96
C VAL A 26 -2.45 6.22 5.43
N GLU A 27 -3.17 7.22 5.93
CA GLU A 27 -3.11 7.64 7.33
C GLU A 27 -3.32 6.46 8.29
N SER A 28 -2.54 6.45 9.38
CA SER A 28 -2.48 5.40 10.41
C SER A 28 -1.87 4.07 9.97
N GLU A 29 -1.46 3.93 8.71
CA GLU A 29 -0.79 2.72 8.24
C GLU A 29 0.72 2.77 8.44
N ILE A 30 1.31 1.58 8.52
CA ILE A 30 2.75 1.39 8.68
C ILE A 30 3.41 1.16 7.32
N ALA A 31 4.39 1.98 6.99
CA ALA A 31 5.29 1.74 5.86
C ALA A 31 6.62 1.16 6.39
N LEU A 32 6.81 -0.12 6.14
CA LEU A 32 8.03 -0.84 6.51
C LEU A 32 8.71 -1.40 5.27
N PRO A 33 9.86 -0.87 4.85
CA PRO A 33 10.65 -1.46 3.78
C PRO A 33 11.31 -2.75 4.29
N VAL A 34 10.54 -3.85 4.32
CA VAL A 34 10.92 -5.13 4.92
C VAL A 34 12.25 -5.64 4.37
N TRP A 35 12.47 -5.50 3.06
CA TRP A 35 13.72 -5.92 2.45
C TRP A 35 14.94 -5.22 3.09
N GLY A 36 14.94 -3.89 3.13
CA GLY A 36 16.03 -3.13 3.74
C GLY A 36 16.15 -3.35 5.25
N TYR A 37 15.01 -3.51 5.94
CA TYR A 37 14.98 -3.80 7.37
C TYR A 37 15.59 -5.18 7.67
N THR A 38 15.22 -6.22 6.93
CA THR A 38 15.59 -7.61 7.22
C THR A 38 16.97 -7.96 6.67
N SER A 39 17.25 -7.65 5.39
CA SER A 39 18.50 -8.04 4.72
C SER A 39 19.68 -7.11 5.04
N GLY A 40 19.42 -5.89 5.50
CA GLY A 40 20.44 -4.84 5.63
C GLY A 40 20.95 -4.29 4.29
N SER A 41 20.39 -4.73 3.17
CA SER A 41 20.72 -4.27 1.82
C SER A 41 19.77 -3.16 1.37
N PRO A 42 20.13 -2.34 0.36
CA PRO A 42 19.21 -1.38 -0.23
C PRO A 42 17.91 -2.04 -0.69
N SER A 43 16.80 -1.32 -0.58
CA SER A 43 15.48 -1.82 -1.02
C SER A 43 15.46 -2.08 -2.52
N LEU A 44 14.74 -3.12 -2.95
CA LEU A 44 14.50 -3.45 -4.36
C LEU A 44 13.37 -2.60 -4.98
N TYR A 45 12.75 -1.73 -4.20
CA TYR A 45 11.67 -0.87 -4.62
C TYR A 45 11.79 0.52 -3.98
N THR A 46 11.13 1.49 -4.57
CA THR A 46 11.07 2.86 -4.10
C THR A 46 9.77 3.10 -3.34
N ILE A 47 9.84 3.84 -2.23
CA ILE A 47 8.68 4.41 -1.55
C ILE A 47 8.65 5.90 -1.84
N GLU A 48 7.50 6.40 -2.24
CA GLU A 48 7.28 7.79 -2.64
C GLU A 48 6.03 8.35 -1.98
N ALA A 49 6.09 9.58 -1.50
CA ALA A 49 4.92 10.34 -1.07
C ALA A 49 4.17 10.85 -2.31
N VAL A 50 2.92 10.41 -2.47
CA VAL A 50 2.05 10.81 -3.60
C VAL A 50 1.35 12.14 -3.31
N THR A 51 1.07 12.40 -2.05
CA THR A 51 0.49 13.65 -1.56
C THR A 51 1.38 14.28 -0.51
N GLU A 52 1.12 15.53 -0.14
CA GLU A 52 1.74 16.14 1.04
C GLU A 52 1.53 15.23 2.25
N SER A 53 2.62 14.88 2.96
CA SER A 53 2.60 13.82 3.93
C SER A 53 3.40 14.15 5.18
N GLU A 54 2.94 13.62 6.31
CA GLU A 54 3.64 13.63 7.58
C GLU A 54 3.77 12.19 8.09
N ALA A 55 4.90 11.84 8.66
CA ALA A 55 5.12 10.50 9.19
C ALA A 55 6.08 10.50 10.37
N TYR A 56 5.82 9.64 11.34
CA TYR A 56 6.78 9.29 12.38
C TYR A 56 7.78 8.27 11.82
N CYS A 57 9.06 8.51 12.07
CA CYS A 57 10.13 7.63 11.59
C CYS A 57 10.89 7.01 12.76
N LEU A 58 11.01 5.68 12.75
CA LEU A 58 11.89 4.93 13.62
C LEU A 58 12.95 4.20 12.80
N SER A 59 14.23 4.50 13.07
CA SER A 59 15.32 3.76 12.43
C SER A 59 15.34 2.29 12.90
N LYS A 60 15.95 1.40 12.10
CA LYS A 60 16.16 0.00 12.48
C LYS A 60 16.83 -0.09 13.85
N GLN A 61 17.90 0.66 14.04
CA GLN A 61 18.66 0.63 15.29
C GLN A 61 17.80 1.00 16.52
N LYS A 62 16.96 2.04 16.40
CA LYS A 62 16.05 2.43 17.50
C LYS A 62 15.00 1.37 17.77
N LEU A 63 14.46 0.73 16.71
CA LEU A 63 13.49 -0.37 16.87
C LEU A 63 14.11 -1.56 17.58
N GLU A 64 15.31 -1.98 17.22
CA GLU A 64 16.02 -3.09 17.87
C GLU A 64 16.28 -2.79 19.35
N ILE A 65 16.71 -1.56 19.70
CA ILE A 65 16.87 -1.15 21.10
C ILE A 65 15.54 -1.25 21.85
N LEU A 66 14.45 -0.77 21.26
CA LEU A 66 13.13 -0.85 21.88
C LEU A 66 12.69 -2.29 22.12
N PHE A 67 12.87 -3.16 21.13
CA PHE A 67 12.48 -4.58 21.26
C PHE A 67 13.34 -5.35 22.26
N GLN A 68 14.61 -4.97 22.43
CA GLN A 68 15.49 -5.56 23.45
C GLN A 68 15.22 -5.03 24.84
N SER A 69 14.64 -3.84 24.98
CA SER A 69 14.42 -3.20 26.29
C SER A 69 13.25 -3.80 27.06
N SER A 70 12.30 -4.46 26.42
CA SER A 70 11.08 -4.96 27.06
C SER A 70 10.41 -6.06 26.24
N VAL A 71 9.98 -7.11 26.94
CA VAL A 71 9.21 -8.22 26.35
C VAL A 71 7.88 -7.72 25.78
N GLN A 72 7.26 -6.72 26.42
CA GLN A 72 6.02 -6.11 25.92
C GLN A 72 6.23 -5.43 24.57
N LEU A 73 7.30 -4.64 24.41
CA LEU A 73 7.64 -3.99 23.16
C LEU A 73 8.02 -4.99 22.08
N ALA A 74 8.77 -6.04 22.43
CA ALA A 74 9.07 -7.13 21.50
C ALA A 74 7.78 -7.83 20.99
N ASN A 75 6.81 -8.07 21.88
CA ASN A 75 5.52 -8.65 21.51
C ASN A 75 4.67 -7.72 20.63
N ILE A 76 4.73 -6.41 20.85
CA ILE A 76 4.11 -5.43 19.94
C ILE A 76 4.76 -5.52 18.56
N GLY A 77 6.09 -5.52 18.48
CA GLY A 77 6.82 -5.67 17.22
C GLY A 77 6.45 -6.97 16.49
N ARG A 78 6.38 -8.09 17.20
CA ARG A 78 5.96 -9.38 16.64
C ARG A 78 4.54 -9.33 16.06
N ARG A 79 3.60 -8.66 16.75
CA ARG A 79 2.22 -8.48 16.24
C ARG A 79 2.20 -7.60 15.00
N ILE A 80 2.94 -6.49 14.98
CA ILE A 80 3.04 -5.59 13.83
C ILE A 80 3.55 -6.38 12.62
N LEU A 81 4.64 -7.12 12.76
CA LEU A 81 5.19 -7.93 11.67
C LEU A 81 4.23 -9.04 11.21
N GLY A 82 3.53 -9.69 12.16
CA GLY A 82 2.52 -10.70 11.84
C GLY A 82 1.35 -10.13 11.04
N ASN A 83 0.83 -8.98 11.42
CA ASN A 83 -0.22 -8.29 10.68
C ASN A 83 0.27 -7.87 9.28
N PHE A 84 1.48 -7.34 9.19
CA PHE A 84 2.08 -6.96 7.92
C PHE A 84 2.24 -8.15 6.96
N MET A 85 2.66 -9.30 7.47
CA MET A 85 2.73 -10.55 6.67
C MET A 85 1.34 -10.97 6.19
N LEU A 86 0.32 -10.90 7.06
CA LEU A 86 -1.07 -11.21 6.70
C LEU A 86 -1.60 -10.27 5.61
N GLU A 87 -1.29 -8.99 5.68
CA GLU A 87 -1.65 -8.00 4.66
C GLU A 87 -1.00 -8.32 3.31
N ILE A 88 0.29 -8.65 3.31
CA ILE A 88 1.01 -9.06 2.09
C ILE A 88 0.37 -10.31 1.47
N GLU A 89 0.09 -11.33 2.27
CA GLU A 89 -0.52 -12.57 1.80
C GLU A 89 -1.93 -12.32 1.25
N THR A 90 -2.73 -11.53 1.97
CA THR A 90 -4.08 -11.16 1.55
C THR A 90 -4.08 -10.35 0.24
N SER A 91 -3.16 -9.41 0.10
CA SER A 91 -2.97 -8.61 -1.12
C SER A 91 -2.56 -9.50 -2.29
N TRP A 92 -1.61 -10.41 -2.07
CA TRP A 92 -1.17 -11.36 -3.08
C TRP A 92 -2.32 -12.28 -3.54
N LEU A 93 -3.06 -12.88 -2.62
CA LEU A 93 -4.23 -13.71 -2.91
C LEU A 93 -5.32 -12.93 -3.65
N SER A 94 -5.56 -11.68 -3.26
CA SER A 94 -6.50 -10.79 -3.93
C SER A 94 -6.08 -10.51 -5.38
N SER A 95 -4.80 -10.26 -5.61
CA SER A 95 -4.26 -10.02 -6.95
C SER A 95 -4.40 -11.24 -7.86
N TYR A 96 -4.30 -12.44 -7.29
CA TYR A 96 -4.42 -13.70 -8.02
C TYR A 96 -5.87 -14.13 -8.29
N LYS A 97 -6.78 -13.92 -7.32
CA LYS A 97 -8.15 -14.45 -7.38
C LYS A 97 -9.19 -13.47 -7.89
N ARG A 98 -8.94 -12.16 -7.83
CA ARG A 98 -9.92 -11.12 -8.15
C ARG A 98 -9.62 -10.45 -9.48
N THR A 99 -10.67 -10.11 -10.20
CA THR A 99 -10.59 -9.26 -11.38
C THR A 99 -10.20 -7.82 -11.02
N ALA A 100 -9.72 -7.05 -12.00
CA ALA A 100 -9.39 -5.64 -11.78
C ALA A 100 -10.60 -4.81 -11.32
N ILE A 101 -11.81 -5.17 -11.77
CA ILE A 101 -13.08 -4.53 -11.33
C ILE A 101 -13.32 -4.78 -9.85
N GLU A 102 -13.21 -6.03 -9.40
CA GLU A 102 -13.40 -6.40 -8.00
C GLU A 102 -12.33 -5.77 -7.10
N ARG A 103 -11.07 -5.70 -7.56
CA ARG A 103 -9.99 -5.03 -6.82
C ARG A 103 -10.22 -3.52 -6.73
N TYR A 104 -10.70 -2.90 -7.81
CA TYR A 104 -11.07 -1.48 -7.80
C TYR A 104 -12.24 -1.22 -6.84
N ALA A 105 -13.28 -2.05 -6.86
CA ALA A 105 -14.41 -1.93 -5.95
C ALA A 105 -13.98 -2.08 -4.48
N ASN A 106 -13.09 -3.03 -4.19
CA ASN A 106 -12.52 -3.19 -2.85
C ASN A 106 -11.67 -1.99 -2.42
N LEU A 107 -10.89 -1.41 -3.33
CA LEU A 107 -10.10 -0.19 -3.05
C LEU A 107 -11.02 1.00 -2.76
N LEU A 108 -12.11 1.15 -3.51
CA LEU A 108 -13.11 2.19 -3.31
C LEU A 108 -13.82 2.05 -1.95
N ASP A 109 -14.07 0.82 -1.50
CA ASP A 109 -14.72 0.53 -0.21
C ASP A 109 -13.75 0.73 0.98
N LYS A 110 -12.50 0.30 0.86
CA LYS A 110 -11.55 0.25 1.97
C LYS A 110 -10.68 1.50 2.11
N GLN A 111 -10.29 2.09 1.00
CA GLN A 111 -9.36 3.22 0.93
C GLN A 111 -9.82 4.23 -0.13
N PRO A 112 -11.02 4.84 0.03
CA PRO A 112 -11.58 5.77 -0.96
C PRO A 112 -10.69 6.99 -1.22
N GLU A 113 -9.89 7.41 -0.25
CA GLU A 113 -8.92 8.50 -0.37
C GLU A 113 -7.87 8.25 -1.45
N ILE A 114 -7.50 7.00 -1.72
CA ILE A 114 -6.61 6.64 -2.82
C ILE A 114 -7.28 6.97 -4.16
N ILE A 115 -8.55 6.60 -4.30
CA ILE A 115 -9.32 6.86 -5.53
C ILE A 115 -9.50 8.37 -5.78
N GLN A 116 -9.59 9.16 -4.72
CA GLN A 116 -9.83 10.61 -4.79
C GLN A 116 -8.55 11.42 -5.05
N SER A 117 -7.41 10.97 -4.49
CA SER A 117 -6.21 11.80 -4.38
C SER A 117 -5.02 11.28 -5.21
N VAL A 118 -5.01 10.00 -5.58
CA VAL A 118 -3.89 9.40 -6.31
C VAL A 118 -4.10 9.53 -7.82
N PRO A 119 -3.07 9.92 -8.59
CA PRO A 119 -3.12 9.94 -10.04
C PRO A 119 -3.59 8.62 -10.64
N LEU A 120 -4.49 8.68 -11.62
CA LEU A 120 -5.11 7.53 -12.26
C LEU A 120 -4.08 6.50 -12.78
N LYS A 121 -2.92 6.97 -13.26
CA LYS A 121 -1.85 6.12 -13.76
C LYS A 121 -1.28 5.17 -12.69
N TYR A 122 -1.18 5.63 -11.45
CA TYR A 122 -0.67 4.81 -10.34
C TYR A 122 -1.71 3.80 -9.86
N ILE A 123 -2.99 4.19 -9.85
CA ILE A 123 -4.09 3.26 -9.53
C ILE A 123 -4.20 2.19 -10.63
N ALA A 124 -4.08 2.57 -11.90
CA ALA A 124 -4.11 1.63 -13.02
C ALA A 124 -2.95 0.62 -12.94
N SER A 125 -1.74 1.10 -12.65
CA SER A 125 -0.55 0.26 -12.42
C SER A 125 -0.79 -0.72 -11.27
N TYR A 126 -1.24 -0.23 -10.11
CA TYR A 126 -1.59 -1.06 -8.93
C TYR A 126 -2.60 -2.16 -9.25
N LEU A 127 -3.57 -1.88 -10.11
CA LEU A 127 -4.58 -2.83 -10.55
C LEU A 127 -4.11 -3.73 -11.73
N GLY A 128 -2.91 -3.51 -12.26
CA GLY A 128 -2.38 -4.25 -13.39
C GLY A 128 -3.16 -4.02 -14.70
N VAL A 129 -3.69 -2.82 -14.90
CA VAL A 129 -4.46 -2.44 -16.09
C VAL A 129 -3.95 -1.13 -16.68
N THR A 130 -4.36 -0.83 -17.93
CA THR A 130 -4.08 0.48 -18.52
C THR A 130 -4.99 1.57 -17.92
N ALA A 131 -4.55 2.83 -17.94
CA ALA A 131 -5.37 3.97 -17.51
C ALA A 131 -6.71 4.04 -18.28
N GLN A 132 -6.71 3.68 -19.56
CA GLN A 132 -7.92 3.61 -20.38
C GLN A 132 -8.89 2.52 -19.90
N SER A 133 -8.37 1.33 -19.57
CA SER A 133 -9.17 0.24 -18.99
C SER A 133 -9.76 0.63 -17.64
N LEU A 134 -8.97 1.31 -16.79
CA LEU A 134 -9.44 1.80 -15.50
C LEU A 134 -10.57 2.84 -15.67
N SER A 135 -10.45 3.75 -16.65
CA SER A 135 -11.52 4.71 -16.94
C SER A 135 -12.84 4.01 -17.32
N ARG A 136 -12.77 2.91 -18.07
CA ARG A 136 -13.96 2.09 -18.41
C ARG A 136 -14.54 1.39 -17.18
N ILE A 137 -13.68 0.86 -16.30
CA ILE A 137 -14.10 0.24 -15.02
C ILE A 137 -14.86 1.27 -14.17
N ARG A 138 -14.33 2.48 -14.02
CA ARG A 138 -14.98 3.57 -13.29
C ARG A 138 -16.37 3.89 -13.85
N ALA A 139 -16.46 4.11 -15.16
CA ALA A 139 -17.73 4.40 -15.82
C ALA A 139 -18.77 3.30 -15.59
N LYS A 140 -18.37 2.03 -15.69
CA LYS A 140 -19.26 0.88 -15.47
C LYS A 140 -19.79 0.82 -14.04
N LEU A 141 -18.95 1.04 -13.03
CA LEU A 141 -19.36 1.02 -11.62
C LEU A 141 -20.27 2.21 -11.27
N THR A 142 -19.98 3.40 -11.78
CA THR A 142 -20.84 4.58 -11.60
C THR A 142 -22.23 4.34 -12.19
N SER A 143 -22.32 3.79 -13.39
CA SER A 143 -23.61 3.45 -14.01
C SER A 143 -24.41 2.43 -13.21
N SER A 144 -23.74 1.43 -12.62
CA SER A 144 -24.40 0.41 -11.80
C SER A 144 -24.96 0.96 -10.49
N LEU A 145 -24.34 1.98 -9.91
CA LEU A 145 -24.82 2.64 -8.68
C LEU A 145 -25.99 3.59 -8.94
N THR A 146 -26.12 4.13 -10.14
CA THR A 146 -27.22 5.05 -10.52
C THR A 146 -28.56 4.31 -10.74
N PHE A 147 -28.57 2.99 -10.91
CA PHE A 147 -29.77 2.18 -11.10
C PHE A 147 -30.37 1.64 -9.79
N ILE A 148 -29.83 1.98 -8.62
CA ILE A 148 -30.31 1.50 -7.30
C ILE A 148 -31.03 2.61 -6.51
N VAL A 149 -31.30 3.76 -7.12
CA VAL A 149 -32.06 4.85 -6.51
C VAL A 149 -33.48 4.92 -7.11
#